data_2978012cfc292527e67fb40cf01a8e8d
#
_entry.id   2978012cfc292527e67fb40cf01a8e8d
#
_cell.length_a   1.000
_cell.length_b   1.000
_cell.length_c   1.000
_cell.angle_alpha   90.00
_cell.angle_beta   90.00
_cell.angle_gamma   90.00
#
_symmetry.space_group_name_H-M   'P 1'
#
loop_
_entity.id
_entity.type
_entity.pdbx_description
1 polymer ?
#
loop_
_entity_poly.entity_id
_entity_poly.type
_entity_poly.pdbx_seq_one_letter_code
_entity_poly.pdbx_strand_id
1 'polypeptide(L)'
;METELELYDVTIIGGGPAGMYAAFYSGMRDMKTKLIEANTELGGRLQLYKEKTIWDVGGLTPIRCEQLIGQLIAQAHTFEPTIVLGQQIAGLERLADGTMLLTAATGERHYTRTLILAVGYGVPHPAKLELEGAERYEAANLHYTVTDLEHFRGKRVLLSGGSDTAVDWALALEPIAAEVTLVHRRAALGGHEKNVRRILESSIRVLTPYMLTELHGEEDLLQAVTIARADADGKPTAESELIEVDAILINHGYACDLGPIRGWQLAMDEYNIFGGERMATNLPGVFAAGDTVTHPNKLRLIAGAFNDAAMAVNGAKLYLEPAAAGMAYVTSHNEKLKEKNKALRLAGKRAGAGTGDANGVADADVDEDDE
;
A
#
# COMPACT_ATOMS: atom_id res chain seq x y z
N MET A 1 -20.23 11.26 31.19
CA MET A 1 -20.87 11.62 29.90
C MET A 1 -20.43 10.57 28.91
N GLU A 2 -21.30 9.61 28.58
CA GLU A 2 -21.08 8.76 27.43
C GLU A 2 -21.10 9.66 26.20
N THR A 3 -19.99 9.84 25.54
CA THR A 3 -19.93 10.47 24.22
C THR A 3 -20.79 9.61 23.31
N GLU A 4 -21.92 10.18 22.86
CA GLU A 4 -22.76 9.55 21.84
C GLU A 4 -21.87 9.21 20.64
N LEU A 5 -21.64 7.92 20.41
CA LEU A 5 -20.71 7.45 19.39
C LEU A 5 -21.35 7.69 18.01
N GLU A 6 -20.65 8.45 17.20
CA GLU A 6 -21.12 8.92 15.90
C GLU A 6 -21.32 7.78 14.91
N LEU A 7 -22.52 7.67 14.32
CA LEU A 7 -22.86 6.69 13.30
C LEU A 7 -22.45 7.17 11.90
N TYR A 8 -21.81 6.29 11.13
CA TYR A 8 -21.38 6.53 9.76
C TYR A 8 -22.16 5.66 8.77
N ASP A 9 -22.39 6.16 7.55
CA ASP A 9 -23.01 5.38 6.49
C ASP A 9 -22.05 4.28 6.00
N VAL A 10 -20.77 4.62 5.89
CA VAL A 10 -19.72 3.70 5.51
C VAL A 10 -18.46 3.91 6.35
N THR A 11 -17.93 2.82 6.88
CA THR A 11 -16.57 2.79 7.42
C THR A 11 -15.69 1.95 6.50
N ILE A 12 -14.50 2.47 6.20
CA ILE A 12 -13.48 1.84 5.36
C ILE A 12 -12.34 1.45 6.29
N ILE A 13 -11.92 0.17 6.26
CA ILE A 13 -10.75 -0.30 7.01
C ILE A 13 -9.60 -0.49 6.02
N GLY A 14 -8.51 0.23 6.25
CA GLY A 14 -7.28 0.22 5.44
C GLY A 14 -7.10 1.49 4.62
N GLY A 15 -6.01 2.21 4.86
CA GLY A 15 -5.64 3.49 4.24
C GLY A 15 -4.71 3.37 3.03
N GLY A 16 -4.70 2.20 2.36
CA GLY A 16 -4.00 2.01 1.08
C GLY A 16 -4.75 2.64 -0.11
N PRO A 17 -4.27 2.46 -1.36
CA PRO A 17 -4.88 3.03 -2.56
C PRO A 17 -6.37 2.77 -2.69
N ALA A 18 -6.82 1.52 -2.44
CA ALA A 18 -8.23 1.16 -2.48
C ALA A 18 -9.05 1.94 -1.45
N GLY A 19 -8.58 2.01 -0.19
CA GLY A 19 -9.30 2.68 0.89
C GLY A 19 -9.35 4.20 0.71
N MET A 20 -8.25 4.82 0.29
CA MET A 20 -8.21 6.26 0.00
C MET A 20 -9.14 6.64 -1.15
N TYR A 21 -9.16 5.83 -2.22
CA TYR A 21 -10.08 6.07 -3.33
C TYR A 21 -11.54 5.78 -2.94
N ALA A 22 -11.80 4.75 -2.11
CA ALA A 22 -13.13 4.49 -1.56
C ALA A 22 -13.65 5.67 -0.72
N ALA A 23 -12.77 6.30 0.08
CA ALA A 23 -13.15 7.48 0.86
C ALA A 23 -13.56 8.66 -0.04
N PHE A 24 -12.78 8.95 -1.09
CA PHE A 24 -13.14 9.95 -2.10
C PHE A 24 -14.48 9.62 -2.78
N TYR A 25 -14.61 8.39 -3.29
CA TYR A 25 -15.79 7.99 -4.06
C TYR A 25 -17.05 7.90 -3.19
N SER A 26 -16.92 7.58 -1.89
CA SER A 26 -18.02 7.65 -0.92
C SER A 26 -18.56 9.07 -0.75
N GLY A 27 -17.69 10.08 -0.74
CA GLY A 27 -18.08 11.47 -0.73
C GLY A 27 -18.83 11.89 -2.00
N MET A 28 -18.44 11.36 -3.17
CA MET A 28 -19.20 11.55 -4.42
C MET A 28 -20.60 10.93 -4.37
N ARG A 29 -20.81 9.94 -3.51
CA ARG A 29 -22.10 9.27 -3.28
C ARG A 29 -22.90 9.86 -2.11
N ASP A 30 -22.46 11.00 -1.56
CA ASP A 30 -23.09 11.67 -0.40
C ASP A 30 -23.21 10.76 0.83
N MET A 31 -22.21 9.93 1.09
CA MET A 31 -22.18 9.09 2.28
C MET A 31 -21.28 9.71 3.36
N LYS A 32 -21.75 9.69 4.61
CA LYS A 32 -20.94 10.03 5.77
C LYS A 32 -19.89 8.95 5.98
N THR A 33 -18.64 9.31 5.77
CA THR A 33 -17.53 8.37 5.59
C THR A 33 -16.51 8.44 6.72
N LYS A 34 -16.08 7.27 7.22
CA LYS A 34 -14.93 7.10 8.09
C LYS A 34 -13.90 6.18 7.42
N LEU A 35 -12.63 6.54 7.51
CA LEU A 35 -11.49 5.70 7.10
C LEU A 35 -10.63 5.40 8.33
N ILE A 36 -10.39 4.13 8.62
CA ILE A 36 -9.56 3.68 9.75
C ILE A 36 -8.34 2.96 9.19
N GLU A 37 -7.15 3.38 9.62
CA GLU A 37 -5.86 2.79 9.25
C GLU A 37 -5.12 2.31 10.50
N ALA A 38 -4.54 1.12 10.43
CA ALA A 38 -3.77 0.53 11.53
C ALA A 38 -2.43 1.24 11.76
N ASN A 39 -1.82 1.75 10.70
CA ASN A 39 -0.58 2.51 10.78
C ASN A 39 -0.85 3.99 11.14
N THR A 40 0.20 4.69 11.52
CA THR A 40 0.17 6.13 11.81
C THR A 40 0.14 7.01 10.55
N GLU A 41 0.25 6.40 9.36
CA GLU A 41 0.27 7.08 8.06
C GLU A 41 -0.62 6.34 7.06
N LEU A 42 -1.25 7.11 6.15
CA LEU A 42 -1.92 6.56 4.97
C LEU A 42 -0.91 6.14 3.90
N GLY A 43 -1.35 5.32 2.94
CA GLY A 43 -0.54 4.85 1.82
C GLY A 43 -0.47 3.32 1.75
N GLY A 44 -0.73 2.64 2.87
CA GLY A 44 -0.71 1.17 2.94
C GLY A 44 0.63 0.61 2.45
N ARG A 45 0.59 -0.42 1.60
CA ARG A 45 1.80 -1.08 1.09
C ARG A 45 2.70 -0.18 0.23
N LEU A 46 2.20 0.92 -0.33
CA LEU A 46 3.00 1.88 -1.08
C LEU A 46 4.10 2.52 -0.22
N GLN A 47 3.90 2.62 1.09
CA GLN A 47 4.88 3.13 2.04
C GLN A 47 6.21 2.35 2.01
N LEU A 48 6.18 1.07 1.63
CA LEU A 48 7.37 0.22 1.49
C LEU A 48 8.20 0.54 0.23
N TYR A 49 7.66 1.34 -0.69
CA TYR A 49 8.23 1.59 -2.01
C TYR A 49 8.32 3.07 -2.37
N LYS A 50 8.41 3.97 -1.37
CA LYS A 50 8.41 5.45 -1.56
C LYS A 50 9.38 5.91 -2.65
N GLU A 51 10.55 5.28 -2.74
CA GLU A 51 11.62 5.62 -3.68
C GLU A 51 11.39 5.10 -5.11
N LYS A 52 10.48 4.14 -5.31
CA LYS A 52 10.23 3.57 -6.64
C LYS A 52 9.42 4.49 -7.53
N THR A 53 9.67 4.40 -8.84
CA THR A 53 8.87 5.08 -9.86
C THR A 53 7.72 4.18 -10.29
N ILE A 54 6.51 4.72 -10.28
CA ILE A 54 5.27 4.07 -10.69
C ILE A 54 4.94 4.49 -12.12
N TRP A 55 4.64 3.52 -12.99
CA TRP A 55 4.35 3.70 -14.40
C TRP A 55 2.96 3.24 -14.82
N ASP A 56 2.33 2.40 -14.02
CA ASP A 56 1.15 1.59 -14.35
C ASP A 56 -0.17 2.13 -13.80
N VAL A 57 -0.20 3.43 -13.49
CA VAL A 57 -1.43 4.14 -13.13
C VAL A 57 -1.88 4.99 -14.31
N GLY A 58 -3.01 4.64 -14.92
CA GLY A 58 -3.55 5.35 -16.08
C GLY A 58 -3.76 6.83 -15.82
N GLY A 59 -3.38 7.68 -16.78
CA GLY A 59 -3.51 9.14 -16.69
C GLY A 59 -2.38 9.84 -15.92
N LEU A 60 -1.44 9.10 -15.34
CA LEU A 60 -0.24 9.66 -14.72
C LEU A 60 0.99 9.40 -15.61
N THR A 61 1.85 10.41 -15.77
CA THR A 61 3.23 10.22 -16.23
C THR A 61 4.02 9.49 -15.15
N PRO A 62 5.22 8.96 -15.43
CA PRO A 62 6.05 8.33 -14.40
C PRO A 62 6.16 9.23 -13.18
N ILE A 63 5.75 8.69 -12.02
CA ILE A 63 5.68 9.43 -10.76
C ILE A 63 6.39 8.65 -9.66
N ARG A 64 7.09 9.32 -8.76
CA ARG A 64 7.60 8.68 -7.54
C ARG A 64 6.45 8.21 -6.67
N CYS A 65 6.60 7.03 -6.08
CA CYS A 65 5.57 6.43 -5.24
C CYS A 65 5.16 7.35 -4.07
N GLU A 66 6.10 8.05 -3.45
CA GLU A 66 5.84 9.06 -2.41
C GLU A 66 4.91 10.18 -2.91
N GLN A 67 5.13 10.68 -4.11
CA GLN A 67 4.29 11.73 -4.72
C GLN A 67 2.87 11.19 -5.02
N LEU A 68 2.78 9.94 -5.50
CA LEU A 68 1.49 9.28 -5.71
C LEU A 68 0.71 9.13 -4.38
N ILE A 69 1.37 8.74 -3.29
CA ILE A 69 0.76 8.69 -1.96
C ILE A 69 0.20 10.06 -1.58
N GLY A 70 0.98 11.12 -1.74
CA GLY A 70 0.54 12.49 -1.46
C GLY A 70 -0.70 12.90 -2.26
N GLN A 71 -0.75 12.55 -3.55
CA GLN A 71 -1.92 12.83 -4.42
C GLN A 71 -3.15 12.04 -3.97
N LEU A 72 -3.01 10.75 -3.61
CA LEU A 72 -4.10 9.92 -3.12
C LEU A 72 -4.65 10.42 -1.78
N ILE A 73 -3.78 10.86 -0.88
CA ILE A 73 -4.17 11.47 0.39
C ILE A 73 -4.98 12.75 0.13
N ALA A 74 -4.49 13.64 -0.72
CA ALA A 74 -5.20 14.87 -1.08
C ALA A 74 -6.57 14.58 -1.70
N GLN A 75 -6.66 13.55 -2.57
CA GLN A 75 -7.92 13.11 -3.16
C GLN A 75 -8.88 12.54 -2.11
N ALA A 76 -8.40 11.70 -1.19
CA ALA A 76 -9.20 11.13 -0.12
C ALA A 76 -9.85 12.21 0.75
N HIS A 77 -9.14 13.30 1.03
CA HIS A 77 -9.63 14.43 1.82
C HIS A 77 -10.63 15.34 1.08
N THR A 78 -10.90 15.11 -0.22
CA THR A 78 -11.76 16.01 -1.02
C THR A 78 -13.13 16.26 -0.40
N PHE A 79 -13.74 15.27 0.22
CA PHE A 79 -15.06 15.38 0.85
C PHE A 79 -15.00 15.28 2.39
N GLU A 80 -13.83 15.53 2.96
CA GLU A 80 -13.60 15.66 4.41
C GLU A 80 -14.08 14.43 5.22
N PRO A 81 -13.70 13.18 4.82
CA PRO A 81 -14.04 12.02 5.61
C PRO A 81 -13.36 12.09 6.99
N THR A 82 -13.94 11.43 7.99
CA THR A 82 -13.25 11.23 9.27
C THR A 82 -12.15 10.20 9.08
N ILE A 83 -10.90 10.58 9.30
CA ILE A 83 -9.74 9.67 9.22
C ILE A 83 -9.22 9.39 10.61
N VAL A 84 -9.06 8.10 10.91
CA VAL A 84 -8.54 7.59 12.18
C VAL A 84 -7.29 6.76 11.88
N LEU A 85 -6.15 7.15 12.44
CA LEU A 85 -4.86 6.49 12.26
C LEU A 85 -4.44 5.75 13.54
N GLY A 86 -3.57 4.76 13.39
CA GLY A 86 -3.01 4.00 14.51
C GLY A 86 -4.02 3.06 15.18
N GLN A 87 -5.12 2.69 14.51
CA GLN A 87 -6.14 1.81 15.07
C GLN A 87 -6.35 0.56 14.21
N GLN A 88 -5.90 -0.57 14.69
CA GLN A 88 -6.20 -1.87 14.11
C GLN A 88 -7.56 -2.36 14.60
N ILE A 89 -8.50 -2.61 13.69
CA ILE A 89 -9.81 -3.15 14.03
C ILE A 89 -9.69 -4.64 14.32
N ALA A 90 -10.07 -5.04 15.54
CA ALA A 90 -10.00 -6.41 16.02
C ALA A 90 -11.36 -7.10 16.06
N GLY A 91 -12.46 -6.37 16.28
CA GLY A 91 -13.79 -6.92 16.42
C GLY A 91 -14.79 -6.35 15.44
N LEU A 92 -15.73 -7.20 14.98
CA LEU A 92 -16.92 -6.82 14.24
C LEU A 92 -18.13 -7.50 14.90
N GLU A 93 -19.09 -6.71 15.36
CA GLU A 93 -20.35 -7.17 15.91
C GLU A 93 -21.51 -6.52 15.15
N ARG A 94 -22.53 -7.31 14.81
CA ARG A 94 -23.77 -6.79 14.23
C ARG A 94 -24.82 -6.63 15.34
N LEU A 95 -25.27 -5.40 15.53
CA LEU A 95 -26.30 -5.07 16.50
C LEU A 95 -27.71 -5.44 15.99
N ALA A 96 -28.67 -5.45 16.91
CA ALA A 96 -30.06 -5.87 16.62
C ALA A 96 -30.76 -4.95 15.60
N ASP A 97 -30.36 -3.70 15.46
CA ASP A 97 -30.88 -2.73 14.47
C ASP A 97 -30.18 -2.83 13.10
N GLY A 98 -29.23 -3.78 12.93
CA GLY A 98 -28.45 -3.97 11.72
C GLY A 98 -27.18 -3.12 11.64
N THR A 99 -26.99 -2.16 12.54
CA THR A 99 -25.74 -1.40 12.68
C THR A 99 -24.58 -2.32 13.02
N MET A 100 -23.39 -2.00 12.55
CA MET A 100 -22.16 -2.71 12.88
C MET A 100 -21.36 -1.91 13.90
N LEU A 101 -20.92 -2.60 14.95
CA LEU A 101 -19.96 -2.11 15.92
C LEU A 101 -18.59 -2.69 15.60
N LEU A 102 -17.65 -1.81 15.32
CA LEU A 102 -16.24 -2.14 15.15
C LEU A 102 -15.49 -1.80 16.43
N THR A 103 -14.65 -2.72 16.90
CA THR A 103 -13.81 -2.51 18.07
C THR A 103 -12.34 -2.56 17.68
N ALA A 104 -11.59 -1.51 17.97
CA ALA A 104 -10.15 -1.48 17.77
C ALA A 104 -9.45 -2.37 18.82
N ALA A 105 -8.22 -2.82 18.51
CA ALA A 105 -7.40 -3.60 19.44
C ALA A 105 -7.08 -2.82 20.74
N THR A 106 -7.09 -1.51 20.68
CA THR A 106 -6.91 -0.56 21.79
C THR A 106 -8.19 -0.28 22.57
N GLY A 107 -9.34 -0.80 22.10
CA GLY A 107 -10.64 -0.74 22.80
C GLY A 107 -11.59 0.36 22.30
N GLU A 108 -11.17 1.22 21.39
CA GLU A 108 -12.05 2.23 20.79
C GLU A 108 -13.15 1.58 19.95
N ARG A 109 -14.31 2.23 19.92
CA ARG A 109 -15.52 1.71 19.31
C ARG A 109 -16.00 2.64 18.20
N HIS A 110 -16.40 2.06 17.05
CA HIS A 110 -16.92 2.81 15.90
C HIS A 110 -18.21 2.17 15.40
N TYR A 111 -19.21 3.01 15.11
CA TYR A 111 -20.50 2.56 14.61
C TYR A 111 -20.63 2.88 13.12
N THR A 112 -21.12 1.92 12.35
CA THR A 112 -21.29 2.06 10.90
C THR A 112 -22.47 1.24 10.38
N ARG A 113 -23.11 1.72 9.30
CA ARG A 113 -24.19 1.00 8.61
C ARG A 113 -23.64 0.02 7.59
N THR A 114 -22.53 0.37 6.93
CA THR A 114 -21.84 -0.49 5.95
C THR A 114 -20.33 -0.46 6.19
N LEU A 115 -19.65 -1.52 5.75
CA LEU A 115 -18.22 -1.70 5.95
C LEU A 115 -17.54 -2.04 4.62
N ILE A 116 -16.41 -1.40 4.33
CA ILE A 116 -15.53 -1.75 3.22
C ILE A 116 -14.18 -2.19 3.76
N LEU A 117 -13.79 -3.43 3.48
CA LEU A 117 -12.49 -3.99 3.82
C LEU A 117 -11.51 -3.70 2.69
N ALA A 118 -10.59 -2.76 2.91
CA ALA A 118 -9.54 -2.36 1.98
C ALA A 118 -8.13 -2.64 2.56
N VAL A 119 -8.01 -3.71 3.33
CA VAL A 119 -6.84 -4.04 4.17
C VAL A 119 -5.67 -4.65 3.40
N GLY A 120 -5.79 -4.81 2.08
CA GLY A 120 -4.76 -5.43 1.26
C GLY A 120 -4.50 -6.88 1.72
N TYR A 121 -3.25 -7.20 1.99
CA TYR A 121 -2.86 -8.48 2.61
C TYR A 121 -2.68 -8.39 4.13
N GLY A 122 -3.28 -7.39 4.77
CA GLY A 122 -3.10 -7.10 6.19
C GLY A 122 -1.89 -6.18 6.46
N VAL A 123 -1.50 -6.08 7.72
CA VAL A 123 -0.31 -5.31 8.11
C VAL A 123 0.94 -6.08 7.64
N PRO A 124 1.76 -5.52 6.75
CA PRO A 124 2.93 -6.22 6.26
C PRO A 124 4.00 -6.30 7.35
N HIS A 125 4.37 -7.50 7.72
CA HIS A 125 5.54 -7.75 8.54
C HIS A 125 6.63 -8.34 7.66
N PRO A 126 7.84 -7.76 7.61
CA PRO A 126 8.94 -8.35 6.86
C PRO A 126 9.24 -9.73 7.43
N ALA A 127 9.46 -10.70 6.54
CA ALA A 127 9.97 -12.01 6.96
C ALA A 127 11.36 -11.80 7.56
N LYS A 128 11.44 -11.94 8.87
CA LYS A 128 12.68 -11.70 9.60
C LYS A 128 13.74 -12.74 9.28
N LEU A 129 14.98 -12.34 9.41
CA LEU A 129 16.11 -13.24 9.27
C LEU A 129 16.17 -14.18 10.48
N GLU A 130 16.00 -15.49 10.24
CA GLU A 130 16.01 -16.51 11.28
C GLU A 130 17.46 -17.00 11.55
N LEU A 131 18.34 -16.07 11.95
CA LEU A 131 19.69 -16.36 12.41
C LEU A 131 19.88 -15.82 13.82
N GLU A 132 20.69 -16.54 14.62
CA GLU A 132 20.99 -16.17 16.00
C GLU A 132 21.57 -14.75 16.08
N GLY A 133 21.00 -13.91 16.92
CA GLY A 133 21.43 -12.54 17.17
C GLY A 133 21.07 -11.55 16.06
N ALA A 134 20.24 -11.90 15.07
CA ALA A 134 19.87 -10.99 13.98
C ALA A 134 19.17 -9.71 14.49
N GLU A 135 18.30 -9.86 15.51
CA GLU A 135 17.51 -8.76 16.07
C GLU A 135 18.36 -7.63 16.68
N ARG A 136 19.55 -7.92 17.18
CA ARG A 136 20.44 -6.89 17.74
C ARG A 136 20.98 -5.92 16.70
N TYR A 137 21.09 -6.35 15.43
CA TYR A 137 21.59 -5.54 14.32
C TYR A 137 20.51 -4.73 13.62
N GLU A 138 19.21 -5.03 13.87
CA GLU A 138 18.07 -4.37 13.24
C GLU A 138 17.99 -2.87 13.53
N ALA A 139 18.50 -2.42 14.67
CA ALA A 139 18.55 -1.01 15.03
C ALA A 139 19.67 -0.22 14.33
N ALA A 140 20.68 -0.91 13.77
CA ALA A 140 21.87 -0.29 13.22
C ALA A 140 22.00 -0.48 11.71
N ASN A 141 22.32 -1.68 11.24
CA ASN A 141 22.68 -1.89 9.84
C ASN A 141 22.15 -3.19 9.22
N LEU A 142 21.17 -3.87 9.87
CA LEU A 142 20.36 -4.89 9.28
C LEU A 142 18.98 -4.33 8.96
N HIS A 143 18.63 -4.28 7.67
CA HIS A 143 17.42 -3.65 7.17
C HIS A 143 16.50 -4.65 6.48
N TYR A 144 15.18 -4.43 6.53
CA TYR A 144 14.16 -5.22 5.80
C TYR A 144 13.51 -4.42 4.68
N THR A 145 13.74 -3.10 4.64
CA THR A 145 13.24 -2.20 3.60
C THR A 145 14.21 -1.05 3.41
N VAL A 146 14.13 -0.40 2.26
CA VAL A 146 14.89 0.82 1.95
C VAL A 146 13.93 2.00 2.10
N THR A 147 14.14 2.82 3.10
CA THR A 147 13.38 4.06 3.33
C THR A 147 14.11 5.28 2.77
N ASP A 148 15.44 5.21 2.67
CA ASP A 148 16.32 6.23 2.12
C ASP A 148 17.50 5.56 1.43
N LEU A 149 17.64 5.75 0.13
CA LEU A 149 18.74 5.21 -0.67
C LEU A 149 20.09 5.82 -0.27
N GLU A 150 20.10 7.10 0.12
CA GLU A 150 21.34 7.80 0.48
C GLU A 150 21.99 7.21 1.74
N HIS A 151 21.22 6.55 2.59
CA HIS A 151 21.74 5.82 3.75
C HIS A 151 22.81 4.78 3.37
N PHE A 152 22.72 4.22 2.16
CA PHE A 152 23.66 3.19 1.67
C PHE A 152 24.84 3.74 0.87
N ARG A 153 24.96 5.06 0.73
CA ARG A 153 26.04 5.69 -0.04
C ARG A 153 27.42 5.31 0.47
N GLY A 154 28.25 4.79 -0.45
CA GLY A 154 29.63 4.43 -0.17
C GLY A 154 29.81 3.21 0.75
N LYS A 155 28.74 2.45 1.04
CA LYS A 155 28.75 1.24 1.86
C LYS A 155 28.91 -0.03 1.04
N ARG A 156 29.48 -1.07 1.63
CA ARG A 156 29.43 -2.46 1.14
C ARG A 156 28.08 -3.05 1.57
N VAL A 157 27.18 -3.25 0.62
CA VAL A 157 25.81 -3.67 0.89
C VAL A 157 25.60 -5.10 0.41
N LEU A 158 25.16 -5.98 1.32
CA LEU A 158 24.73 -7.30 0.96
C LEU A 158 23.21 -7.38 0.99
N LEU A 159 22.61 -7.83 -0.14
CA LEU A 159 21.19 -8.13 -0.23
C LEU A 159 20.97 -9.65 -0.16
N SER A 160 20.08 -10.10 0.70
CA SER A 160 19.64 -11.48 0.77
C SER A 160 18.21 -11.61 0.25
N GLY A 161 18.05 -12.24 -0.91
CA GLY A 161 16.76 -12.42 -1.57
C GLY A 161 16.93 -12.69 -3.06
N GLY A 162 15.86 -13.04 -3.76
CA GLY A 162 15.91 -13.32 -5.19
C GLY A 162 14.63 -13.01 -5.94
N SER A 163 13.69 -12.30 -5.31
CA SER A 163 12.46 -11.80 -5.95
C SER A 163 12.69 -10.52 -6.75
N ASP A 164 11.67 -10.06 -7.49
CA ASP A 164 11.68 -8.74 -8.15
C ASP A 164 12.17 -7.63 -7.23
N THR A 165 11.71 -7.62 -5.97
CA THR A 165 12.08 -6.60 -4.99
C THR A 165 13.58 -6.60 -4.70
N ALA A 166 14.20 -7.79 -4.53
CA ALA A 166 15.64 -7.91 -4.26
C ALA A 166 16.47 -7.46 -5.47
N VAL A 167 16.06 -7.90 -6.68
CA VAL A 167 16.69 -7.52 -7.95
C VAL A 167 16.61 -6.01 -8.18
N ASP A 168 15.44 -5.41 -7.96
CA ASP A 168 15.23 -3.96 -8.13
C ASP A 168 16.06 -3.15 -7.13
N TRP A 169 16.13 -3.55 -5.85
CA TRP A 169 16.95 -2.85 -4.86
C TRP A 169 18.43 -2.97 -5.16
N ALA A 170 18.89 -4.13 -5.59
CA ALA A 170 20.29 -4.30 -5.97
C ALA A 170 20.68 -3.35 -7.10
N LEU A 171 19.84 -3.24 -8.15
CA LEU A 171 20.06 -2.29 -9.27
C LEU A 171 19.94 -0.82 -8.85
N ALA A 172 19.08 -0.50 -7.88
CA ALA A 172 18.95 0.87 -7.38
C ALA A 172 20.14 1.29 -6.50
N LEU A 173 20.74 0.35 -5.78
CA LEU A 173 21.89 0.57 -4.90
C LEU A 173 23.23 0.59 -5.65
N GLU A 174 23.32 -0.09 -6.80
CA GLU A 174 24.57 -0.18 -7.59
C GLU A 174 25.25 1.19 -7.83
N PRO A 175 24.55 2.27 -8.25
CA PRO A 175 25.18 3.56 -8.50
C PRO A 175 25.53 4.35 -7.22
N ILE A 176 25.15 3.89 -6.05
CA ILE A 176 25.18 4.63 -4.78
C ILE A 176 26.16 3.98 -3.80
N ALA A 177 26.07 2.66 -3.65
CA ALA A 177 26.91 1.87 -2.75
C ALA A 177 28.36 1.76 -3.27
N ALA A 178 29.30 1.48 -2.39
CA ALA A 178 30.66 1.15 -2.80
C ALA A 178 30.75 -0.23 -3.45
N GLU A 179 29.98 -1.18 -2.92
CA GLU A 179 29.87 -2.56 -3.44
C GLU A 179 28.47 -3.10 -3.15
N VAL A 180 27.93 -3.86 -4.10
CA VAL A 180 26.64 -4.56 -3.94
C VAL A 180 26.83 -6.04 -4.17
N THR A 181 26.49 -6.87 -3.18
CA THR A 181 26.45 -8.31 -3.29
C THR A 181 25.02 -8.81 -3.13
N LEU A 182 24.51 -9.58 -4.11
CA LEU A 182 23.19 -10.21 -4.05
C LEU A 182 23.35 -11.72 -3.80
N VAL A 183 22.81 -12.19 -2.69
CA VAL A 183 22.82 -13.60 -2.28
C VAL A 183 21.42 -14.19 -2.40
N HIS A 184 21.31 -15.32 -3.11
CA HIS A 184 20.03 -16.02 -3.25
C HIS A 184 20.20 -17.53 -3.14
N ARG A 185 19.35 -18.18 -2.32
CA ARG A 185 19.41 -19.62 -2.01
C ARG A 185 19.05 -20.58 -3.17
N ARG A 186 18.43 -20.07 -4.24
CA ARG A 186 18.09 -20.85 -5.45
C ARG A 186 19.03 -20.48 -6.57
N ALA A 187 19.20 -21.40 -7.55
CA ALA A 187 20.08 -21.19 -8.69
C ALA A 187 19.63 -20.03 -9.61
N ALA A 188 18.33 -19.77 -9.69
CA ALA A 188 17.77 -18.73 -10.56
C ALA A 188 17.12 -17.61 -9.74
N LEU A 189 17.35 -16.36 -10.14
CA LEU A 189 16.64 -15.20 -9.63
C LEU A 189 15.21 -15.16 -10.21
N GLY A 190 14.23 -14.76 -9.40
CA GLY A 190 12.80 -14.68 -9.74
C GLY A 190 12.34 -13.30 -10.16
N GLY A 191 13.24 -12.40 -10.52
CA GLY A 191 12.92 -11.06 -10.97
C GLY A 191 12.50 -11.00 -12.44
N HIS A 192 11.98 -9.84 -12.87
CA HIS A 192 11.64 -9.57 -14.28
C HIS A 192 12.87 -9.84 -15.17
N GLU A 193 12.71 -10.60 -16.25
CA GLU A 193 13.79 -11.07 -17.12
C GLU A 193 14.79 -9.97 -17.54
N LYS A 194 14.28 -8.78 -17.90
CA LYS A 194 15.11 -7.64 -18.26
C LYS A 194 16.00 -7.17 -17.11
N ASN A 195 15.48 -7.12 -15.89
CA ASN A 195 16.21 -6.69 -14.71
C ASN A 195 17.21 -7.76 -14.24
N VAL A 196 16.84 -9.03 -14.33
CA VAL A 196 17.77 -10.15 -14.07
C VAL A 196 18.94 -10.12 -15.05
N ARG A 197 18.70 -9.90 -16.36
CA ARG A 197 19.77 -9.76 -17.36
C ARG A 197 20.67 -8.57 -17.00
N ARG A 198 20.09 -7.41 -16.68
CA ARG A 198 20.83 -6.22 -16.31
C ARG A 198 21.73 -6.44 -15.09
N ILE A 199 21.25 -7.15 -14.06
CA ILE A 199 22.05 -7.51 -12.87
C ILE A 199 23.26 -8.38 -13.26
N LEU A 200 23.07 -9.37 -14.14
CA LEU A 200 24.16 -10.27 -14.57
C LEU A 200 25.20 -9.57 -15.46
N GLU A 201 24.85 -8.43 -16.07
CA GLU A 201 25.74 -7.58 -16.89
C GLU A 201 26.33 -6.40 -16.08
N SER A 202 25.96 -6.23 -14.82
CA SER A 202 26.35 -5.12 -13.92
C SER A 202 27.59 -5.42 -13.10
N SER A 203 28.00 -4.47 -12.26
CA SER A 203 29.07 -4.63 -11.27
C SER A 203 28.65 -5.40 -10.01
N ILE A 204 27.35 -5.73 -9.89
CA ILE A 204 26.79 -6.43 -8.74
C ILE A 204 27.34 -7.87 -8.67
N ARG A 205 27.88 -8.23 -7.52
CA ARG A 205 28.32 -9.61 -7.27
C ARG A 205 27.10 -10.48 -6.96
N VAL A 206 26.76 -11.42 -7.87
CA VAL A 206 25.61 -12.32 -7.71
C VAL A 206 26.09 -13.70 -7.25
N LEU A 207 25.63 -14.14 -6.09
CA LEU A 207 25.96 -15.41 -5.49
C LEU A 207 24.72 -16.30 -5.39
N THR A 208 24.64 -17.29 -6.27
CA THR A 208 23.57 -18.31 -6.33
C THR A 208 24.17 -19.69 -6.55
N PRO A 209 23.69 -20.76 -5.97
CA PRO A 209 22.74 -20.83 -4.86
C PRO A 209 23.47 -20.70 -3.50
N TYR A 210 23.35 -19.59 -2.84
CA TYR A 210 23.96 -19.34 -1.53
C TYR A 210 22.94 -18.76 -0.55
N MET A 211 23.16 -18.99 0.74
CA MET A 211 22.33 -18.48 1.82
C MET A 211 23.18 -17.98 2.98
N LEU A 212 22.64 -17.05 3.77
CA LEU A 212 23.28 -16.59 5.00
C LEU A 212 23.21 -17.70 6.05
N THR A 213 24.29 -17.90 6.79
CA THR A 213 24.37 -18.92 7.85
C THR A 213 24.81 -18.35 9.20
N GLU A 214 25.63 -17.31 9.23
CA GLU A 214 26.10 -16.69 10.48
C GLU A 214 26.28 -15.17 10.32
N LEU A 215 26.09 -14.43 11.40
CA LEU A 215 26.28 -12.99 11.49
C LEU A 215 27.46 -12.70 12.42
N HIS A 216 28.37 -11.81 12.01
CA HIS A 216 29.55 -11.45 12.76
C HIS A 216 29.59 -9.93 12.97
N GLY A 217 29.69 -9.49 14.20
CA GLY A 217 29.75 -8.08 14.53
C GLY A 217 30.13 -7.83 15.98
N GLU A 218 30.42 -6.58 16.28
CA GLU A 218 30.73 -6.11 17.62
C GLU A 218 29.59 -5.23 18.13
N GLU A 219 29.22 -5.37 19.40
CA GLU A 219 28.08 -4.69 20.00
C GLU A 219 26.82 -4.88 19.12
N ASP A 220 26.19 -3.80 18.64
CA ASP A 220 24.99 -3.83 17.81
C ASP A 220 25.30 -3.56 16.32
N LEU A 221 26.58 -3.58 15.91
CA LEU A 221 27.00 -3.31 14.54
C LEU A 221 27.49 -4.59 13.85
N LEU A 222 26.81 -4.99 12.79
CA LEU A 222 27.20 -6.09 11.92
C LEU A 222 28.39 -5.66 11.05
N GLN A 223 29.43 -6.51 10.98
CA GLN A 223 30.67 -6.22 10.23
C GLN A 223 30.92 -7.24 9.11
N ALA A 224 30.43 -8.46 9.27
CA ALA A 224 30.56 -9.50 8.25
C ALA A 224 29.45 -10.54 8.37
N VAL A 225 29.24 -11.31 7.30
CA VAL A 225 28.31 -12.44 7.26
C VAL A 225 29.00 -13.66 6.68
N THR A 226 28.73 -14.84 7.23
CA THR A 226 29.07 -16.10 6.59
C THR A 226 27.91 -16.51 5.70
N ILE A 227 28.22 -16.81 4.44
CA ILE A 227 27.31 -17.45 3.50
C ILE A 227 27.75 -18.87 3.23
N ALA A 228 26.82 -19.78 2.96
CA ALA A 228 27.12 -21.12 2.53
C ALA A 228 26.34 -21.47 1.27
N ARG A 229 26.93 -22.33 0.43
CA ARG A 229 26.24 -22.84 -0.73
C ARG A 229 25.06 -23.70 -0.29
N ALA A 230 23.89 -23.47 -0.92
CA ALA A 230 22.69 -24.27 -0.70
C ALA A 230 22.71 -25.54 -1.56
N ASP A 231 22.36 -26.66 -0.97
CA ASP A 231 22.14 -27.91 -1.70
C ASP A 231 20.76 -27.94 -2.40
N ALA A 232 20.41 -29.06 -3.02
CA ALA A 232 19.14 -29.24 -3.72
C ALA A 232 17.92 -29.15 -2.78
N ASP A 233 18.10 -29.46 -1.50
CA ASP A 233 17.05 -29.37 -0.45
C ASP A 233 17.01 -27.99 0.21
N GLY A 234 17.87 -27.06 -0.21
CA GLY A 234 17.96 -25.69 0.34
C GLY A 234 18.67 -25.61 1.68
N LYS A 235 19.49 -26.62 2.03
CA LYS A 235 20.31 -26.66 3.25
C LYS A 235 21.74 -26.18 2.98
N PRO A 236 22.40 -25.55 3.97
CA PRO A 236 23.79 -25.12 3.79
C PRO A 236 24.75 -26.32 3.66
N THR A 237 25.69 -26.25 2.72
CA THR A 237 26.80 -27.19 2.57
C THR A 237 28.03 -26.70 3.34
N ALA A 238 29.13 -27.47 3.30
CA ALA A 238 30.41 -27.07 3.88
C ALA A 238 31.16 -25.99 3.05
N GLU A 239 30.71 -25.71 1.82
CA GLU A 239 31.27 -24.64 0.99
C GLU A 239 30.75 -23.29 1.50
N SER A 240 31.61 -22.54 2.18
CA SER A 240 31.23 -21.27 2.82
C SER A 240 32.25 -20.17 2.53
N GLU A 241 31.79 -18.92 2.63
CA GLU A 241 32.57 -17.72 2.43
C GLU A 241 32.19 -16.67 3.49
N LEU A 242 33.18 -15.91 4.02
CA LEU A 242 32.96 -14.74 4.86
C LEU A 242 32.97 -13.49 3.98
N ILE A 243 31.92 -12.67 4.09
CA ILE A 243 31.78 -11.42 3.34
C ILE A 243 31.72 -10.27 4.35
N GLU A 244 32.61 -9.31 4.21
CA GLU A 244 32.58 -8.07 4.98
C GLU A 244 31.46 -7.16 4.47
N VAL A 245 30.70 -6.56 5.38
CA VAL A 245 29.54 -5.69 5.06
C VAL A 245 29.49 -4.47 5.97
N ASP A 246 28.97 -3.37 5.44
CA ASP A 246 28.64 -2.16 6.22
C ASP A 246 27.11 -2.06 6.43
N ALA A 247 26.33 -2.72 5.59
CA ALA A 247 24.88 -2.86 5.73
C ALA A 247 24.38 -4.13 5.07
N ILE A 248 23.29 -4.68 5.60
CA ILE A 248 22.60 -5.83 5.03
C ILE A 248 21.13 -5.52 4.82
N LEU A 249 20.58 -5.93 3.67
CA LEU A 249 19.18 -5.78 3.32
C LEU A 249 18.54 -7.17 3.09
N ILE A 250 17.58 -7.52 3.92
CA ILE A 250 16.87 -8.81 3.89
C ILE A 250 15.57 -8.65 3.10
N ASN A 251 15.50 -9.30 1.94
CA ASN A 251 14.34 -9.32 1.06
C ASN A 251 13.76 -10.74 0.93
N HIS A 252 13.42 -11.36 2.05
CA HIS A 252 12.83 -12.70 2.11
C HIS A 252 11.30 -12.70 1.91
N GLY A 253 10.70 -11.53 1.63
CA GLY A 253 9.28 -11.32 1.48
C GLY A 253 8.64 -10.70 2.72
N TYR A 254 7.31 -10.63 2.67
CA TYR A 254 6.51 -10.14 3.78
C TYR A 254 5.53 -11.23 4.19
N ALA A 255 5.42 -11.48 5.48
CA ALA A 255 4.31 -12.22 6.03
C ALA A 255 3.06 -11.35 5.92
N CYS A 256 2.02 -11.91 5.32
CA CYS A 256 0.74 -11.25 5.12
C CYS A 256 -0.25 -11.90 6.08
N ASP A 257 -0.76 -11.14 7.02
CA ASP A 257 -1.77 -11.63 7.97
C ASP A 257 -2.93 -10.64 8.07
N LEU A 258 -4.12 -11.12 7.76
CA LEU A 258 -5.37 -10.38 7.94
C LEU A 258 -5.76 -10.26 9.42
N GLY A 259 -5.00 -10.91 10.32
CA GLY A 259 -5.18 -10.82 11.76
C GLY A 259 -6.60 -11.21 12.20
N PRO A 260 -7.22 -10.40 13.06
CA PRO A 260 -8.57 -10.69 13.60
C PRO A 260 -9.67 -10.86 12.56
N ILE A 261 -9.51 -10.29 11.35
CA ILE A 261 -10.50 -10.38 10.25
C ILE A 261 -10.75 -11.83 9.83
N ARG A 262 -9.76 -12.73 9.98
CA ARG A 262 -9.93 -14.17 9.74
C ARG A 262 -11.05 -14.80 10.59
N GLY A 263 -11.29 -14.25 11.78
CA GLY A 263 -12.32 -14.72 12.71
C GLY A 263 -13.73 -14.18 12.40
N TRP A 264 -13.92 -13.29 11.43
CA TRP A 264 -15.21 -12.62 11.17
C TRP A 264 -16.19 -13.45 10.32
N GLN A 265 -15.91 -14.73 10.08
CA GLN A 265 -16.76 -15.64 9.29
C GLN A 265 -16.96 -15.19 7.83
N LEU A 266 -16.02 -14.47 7.28
CA LEU A 266 -15.98 -14.11 5.87
C LEU A 266 -15.71 -15.36 5.01
N ALA A 267 -16.38 -15.46 3.87
CA ALA A 267 -16.02 -16.44 2.85
C ALA A 267 -14.71 -16.03 2.20
N MET A 268 -13.64 -16.79 2.44
CA MET A 268 -12.30 -16.45 2.01
C MET A 268 -11.45 -17.71 1.79
N ASP A 269 -10.40 -17.58 0.97
CA ASP A 269 -9.29 -18.54 0.93
C ASP A 269 -8.20 -18.16 1.97
N GLU A 270 -7.02 -18.69 1.82
CA GLU A 270 -5.91 -18.43 2.74
C GLU A 270 -5.54 -16.92 2.82
N TYR A 271 -5.72 -16.18 1.72
CA TYR A 271 -5.23 -14.80 1.59
C TYR A 271 -6.29 -13.79 1.16
N ASN A 272 -7.42 -14.23 0.58
CA ASN A 272 -8.35 -13.34 -0.10
C ASN A 272 -9.81 -13.58 0.31
N ILE A 273 -10.55 -12.50 0.49
CA ILE A 273 -11.99 -12.49 0.70
C ILE A 273 -12.67 -12.67 -0.67
N PHE A 274 -13.66 -13.55 -0.79
CA PHE A 274 -14.43 -13.70 -2.03
C PHE A 274 -15.39 -12.53 -2.23
N GLY A 275 -15.18 -11.78 -3.30
CA GLY A 275 -16.04 -10.69 -3.73
C GLY A 275 -17.07 -11.17 -4.76
N GLY A 276 -18.34 -10.89 -4.49
CA GLY A 276 -19.46 -11.10 -5.40
C GLY A 276 -19.76 -9.86 -6.25
N GLU A 277 -21.03 -9.73 -6.65
CA GLU A 277 -21.51 -8.55 -7.36
C GLU A 277 -21.23 -7.29 -6.53
N ARG A 278 -20.70 -6.25 -7.17
CA ARG A 278 -20.33 -4.97 -6.51
C ARG A 278 -19.44 -5.15 -5.28
N MET A 279 -18.54 -6.12 -5.32
CA MET A 279 -17.60 -6.40 -4.25
C MET A 279 -18.24 -6.80 -2.91
N ALA A 280 -19.50 -7.25 -2.91
CA ALA A 280 -20.18 -7.74 -1.70
C ALA A 280 -19.54 -9.03 -1.20
N THR A 281 -19.35 -9.13 0.11
CA THR A 281 -18.95 -10.37 0.78
C THR A 281 -20.17 -11.23 1.12
N ASN A 282 -19.97 -12.37 1.77
CA ASN A 282 -21.06 -13.18 2.32
C ASN A 282 -21.78 -12.51 3.51
N LEU A 283 -21.17 -11.49 4.13
CA LEU A 283 -21.78 -10.76 5.24
C LEU A 283 -22.58 -9.56 4.71
N PRO A 284 -23.89 -9.45 4.99
CA PRO A 284 -24.72 -8.35 4.50
C PRO A 284 -24.15 -6.98 4.92
N GLY A 285 -24.07 -6.02 3.98
CA GLY A 285 -23.54 -4.68 4.23
C GLY A 285 -22.01 -4.60 4.40
N VAL A 286 -21.30 -5.73 4.20
CA VAL A 286 -19.84 -5.79 4.22
C VAL A 286 -19.32 -6.04 2.80
N PHE A 287 -18.39 -5.20 2.37
CA PHE A 287 -17.77 -5.21 1.04
C PHE A 287 -16.26 -5.32 1.18
N ALA A 288 -15.56 -5.70 0.10
CA ALA A 288 -14.10 -5.76 0.11
C ALA A 288 -13.54 -5.15 -1.19
N ALA A 289 -12.36 -4.50 -1.12
CA ALA A 289 -11.74 -3.84 -2.27
C ALA A 289 -10.22 -3.92 -2.22
N GLY A 290 -9.57 -3.88 -3.38
CA GLY A 290 -8.12 -3.95 -3.50
C GLY A 290 -7.59 -5.37 -3.33
N ASP A 291 -6.33 -5.52 -2.90
CA ASP A 291 -5.65 -6.82 -2.89
C ASP A 291 -6.26 -7.86 -1.95
N THR A 292 -7.04 -7.42 -0.96
CA THR A 292 -7.74 -8.33 -0.03
C THR A 292 -8.88 -9.11 -0.67
N VAL A 293 -9.45 -8.63 -1.80
CA VAL A 293 -10.57 -9.27 -2.47
C VAL A 293 -10.12 -10.07 -3.68
N THR A 294 -10.77 -11.21 -3.92
CA THR A 294 -10.64 -11.97 -5.16
C THR A 294 -12.00 -12.17 -5.84
N HIS A 295 -12.01 -12.12 -7.17
CA HIS A 295 -13.16 -12.34 -8.05
C HIS A 295 -12.66 -12.73 -9.45
N PRO A 296 -13.49 -13.27 -10.35
CA PRO A 296 -13.06 -13.82 -11.65
C PRO A 296 -12.24 -12.84 -12.53
N ASN A 297 -12.50 -11.55 -12.43
CA ASN A 297 -11.84 -10.51 -13.26
C ASN A 297 -10.85 -9.67 -12.44
N LYS A 298 -10.24 -10.24 -11.40
CA LYS A 298 -9.34 -9.51 -10.51
C LYS A 298 -8.07 -9.04 -11.22
N LEU A 299 -7.86 -7.73 -11.21
CA LEU A 299 -6.62 -7.09 -11.65
C LEU A 299 -5.83 -6.63 -10.41
N ARG A 300 -4.65 -7.24 -10.17
CA ARG A 300 -3.77 -6.92 -9.04
C ARG A 300 -2.81 -5.78 -9.36
N LEU A 301 -3.38 -4.61 -9.67
CA LEU A 301 -2.70 -3.33 -9.90
C LEU A 301 -3.43 -2.24 -9.12
N ILE A 302 -2.79 -1.09 -8.94
CA ILE A 302 -3.41 0.10 -8.32
C ILE A 302 -4.70 0.48 -9.05
N ALA A 303 -4.70 0.45 -10.38
CA ALA A 303 -5.88 0.73 -11.21
C ALA A 303 -7.05 -0.25 -10.90
N GLY A 304 -6.76 -1.54 -10.70
CA GLY A 304 -7.75 -2.54 -10.28
C GLY A 304 -8.31 -2.25 -8.89
N ALA A 305 -7.45 -1.80 -7.97
CA ALA A 305 -7.86 -1.43 -6.62
C ALA A 305 -8.83 -0.23 -6.60
N PHE A 306 -8.65 0.75 -7.49
CA PHE A 306 -9.58 1.87 -7.66
C PHE A 306 -10.95 1.42 -8.20
N ASN A 307 -10.95 0.51 -9.18
CA ASN A 307 -12.19 -0.04 -9.70
C ASN A 307 -12.96 -0.82 -8.62
N ASP A 308 -12.28 -1.71 -7.90
CA ASP A 308 -12.89 -2.46 -6.80
C ASP A 308 -13.49 -1.51 -5.74
N ALA A 309 -12.76 -0.46 -5.38
CA ALA A 309 -13.20 0.55 -4.42
C ALA A 309 -14.49 1.25 -4.86
N ALA A 310 -14.56 1.70 -6.13
CA ALA A 310 -15.77 2.31 -6.68
C ALA A 310 -16.95 1.33 -6.68
N MET A 311 -16.73 0.07 -7.05
CA MET A 311 -17.75 -0.97 -7.03
C MET A 311 -18.25 -1.27 -5.62
N ALA A 312 -17.35 -1.38 -4.63
CA ALA A 312 -17.69 -1.59 -3.23
C ALA A 312 -18.53 -0.43 -2.66
N VAL A 313 -18.14 0.82 -2.95
CA VAL A 313 -18.90 2.01 -2.54
C VAL A 313 -20.28 2.05 -3.16
N ASN A 314 -20.41 1.72 -4.47
CA ASN A 314 -21.71 1.61 -5.12
C ASN A 314 -22.56 0.51 -4.48
N GLY A 315 -21.96 -0.62 -4.12
CA GLY A 315 -22.62 -1.69 -3.37
C GLY A 315 -23.14 -1.22 -2.02
N ALA A 316 -22.30 -0.52 -1.25
CA ALA A 316 -22.65 0.04 0.05
C ALA A 316 -23.80 1.06 -0.05
N LYS A 317 -23.73 1.97 -1.03
CA LYS A 317 -24.81 2.94 -1.27
C LYS A 317 -26.14 2.29 -1.58
N LEU A 318 -26.16 1.30 -2.47
CA LEU A 318 -27.38 0.59 -2.85
C LEU A 318 -27.90 -0.34 -1.74
N TYR A 319 -27.04 -0.81 -0.85
CA TYR A 319 -27.45 -1.54 0.34
C TYR A 319 -28.23 -0.63 1.31
N LEU A 320 -27.79 0.63 1.45
CA LEU A 320 -28.46 1.65 2.30
C LEU A 320 -29.71 2.22 1.63
N GLU A 321 -29.62 2.48 0.35
CA GLU A 321 -30.64 3.15 -0.45
C GLU A 321 -30.86 2.38 -1.77
N PRO A 322 -31.71 1.34 -1.78
CA PRO A 322 -31.91 0.48 -2.97
C PRO A 322 -32.42 1.22 -4.22
N ALA A 323 -33.05 2.37 -4.06
CA ALA A 323 -33.53 3.21 -5.15
C ALA A 323 -32.50 4.22 -5.68
N ALA A 324 -31.32 4.31 -5.06
CA ALA A 324 -30.26 5.22 -5.52
C ALA A 324 -29.74 4.84 -6.91
N ALA A 325 -29.15 5.79 -7.63
CA ALA A 325 -28.46 5.52 -8.90
C ALA A 325 -27.39 4.44 -8.74
N GLY A 326 -27.19 3.59 -9.74
CA GLY A 326 -26.25 2.47 -9.70
C GLY A 326 -24.78 2.85 -9.54
N MET A 327 -24.41 4.11 -9.85
CA MET A 327 -23.07 4.69 -9.72
C MET A 327 -23.15 6.18 -9.43
N ALA A 328 -22.03 6.80 -9.04
CA ALA A 328 -21.94 8.25 -8.93
C ALA A 328 -22.09 8.92 -10.30
N TYR A 329 -22.68 10.11 -10.33
CA TYR A 329 -22.62 10.97 -11.50
C TYR A 329 -21.16 11.42 -11.74
N VAL A 330 -20.86 11.82 -12.99
CA VAL A 330 -19.55 12.39 -13.34
C VAL A 330 -19.27 13.64 -12.53
N THR A 331 -17.99 13.92 -12.28
CA THR A 331 -17.54 15.00 -11.38
C THR A 331 -18.07 16.38 -11.76
N SER A 332 -18.28 16.65 -13.08
CA SER A 332 -18.85 17.91 -13.59
C SER A 332 -20.28 18.18 -13.10
N HIS A 333 -21.05 17.14 -12.75
CA HIS A 333 -22.41 17.26 -12.25
C HIS A 333 -22.52 17.21 -10.71
N ASN A 334 -21.41 17.12 -10.00
CA ASN A 334 -21.42 17.09 -8.55
C ASN A 334 -21.34 18.52 -7.98
N GLU A 335 -22.41 18.97 -7.33
CA GLU A 335 -22.53 20.35 -6.80
C GLU A 335 -21.39 20.72 -5.84
N LYS A 336 -20.98 19.78 -4.94
CA LYS A 336 -19.87 20.02 -4.01
C LYS A 336 -18.55 20.27 -4.75
N LEU A 337 -18.35 19.62 -5.88
CA LEU A 337 -17.15 19.84 -6.72
C LEU A 337 -17.25 21.11 -7.55
N LYS A 338 -18.44 21.56 -7.95
CA LYS A 338 -18.62 22.88 -8.60
C LYS A 338 -18.12 24.02 -7.70
N GLU A 339 -18.46 24.00 -6.41
CA GLU A 339 -17.96 25.00 -5.46
C GLU A 339 -16.43 24.94 -5.29
N LYS A 340 -15.87 23.72 -5.16
CA LYS A 340 -14.41 23.53 -5.07
C LYS A 340 -13.70 24.00 -6.36
N ASN A 341 -14.26 23.73 -7.53
CA ASN A 341 -13.74 24.20 -8.82
C ASN A 341 -13.73 25.73 -8.91
N LYS A 342 -14.78 26.41 -8.40
CA LYS A 342 -14.82 27.85 -8.33
C LYS A 342 -13.69 28.41 -7.45
N ALA A 343 -13.44 27.78 -6.30
CA ALA A 343 -12.33 28.15 -5.42
C ALA A 343 -10.95 27.96 -6.08
N LEU A 344 -10.75 26.85 -6.80
CA LEU A 344 -9.50 26.56 -7.56
C LEU A 344 -9.26 27.59 -8.67
N ARG A 345 -10.29 27.96 -9.45
CA ARG A 345 -10.19 28.98 -10.51
C ARG A 345 -9.82 30.36 -9.91
N LEU A 346 -10.36 30.72 -8.76
CA LEU A 346 -10.03 31.97 -8.06
C LEU A 346 -8.57 31.95 -7.54
N ALA A 347 -8.10 30.83 -7.02
CA ALA A 347 -6.72 30.66 -6.57
C ALA A 347 -5.74 30.74 -7.75
N GLY A 348 -6.04 30.10 -8.88
CA GLY A 348 -5.24 30.15 -10.10
C GLY A 348 -5.16 31.56 -10.70
N LYS A 349 -6.27 32.30 -10.73
CA LYS A 349 -6.27 33.70 -11.17
C LYS A 349 -5.41 34.60 -10.28
N ARG A 350 -5.38 34.37 -8.96
CA ARG A 350 -4.50 35.10 -8.02
C ARG A 350 -3.04 34.77 -8.19
N ALA A 351 -2.71 33.53 -8.46
CA ALA A 351 -1.33 33.07 -8.71
C ALA A 351 -0.80 33.59 -10.07
N GLY A 352 -1.64 33.63 -11.13
CA GLY A 352 -1.30 34.16 -12.44
C GLY A 352 -1.21 35.70 -12.50
N ALA A 353 -1.86 36.42 -11.60
CA ALA A 353 -1.76 37.87 -11.51
C ALA A 353 -0.44 38.35 -10.89
N GLY A 354 0.37 37.43 -10.31
CA GLY A 354 1.69 37.74 -9.75
C GLY A 354 2.87 37.48 -10.72
N THR A 355 2.64 36.82 -11.86
CA THR A 355 3.63 36.60 -12.90
C THR A 355 3.07 37.17 -14.21
N GLY A 356 3.42 38.44 -14.49
CA GLY A 356 3.09 39.05 -15.78
C GLY A 356 3.80 38.32 -16.89
N ASP A 357 3.06 37.52 -17.67
CA ASP A 357 3.45 37.12 -19.00
C ASP A 357 2.20 37.02 -19.89
N ALA A 358 2.27 37.83 -20.97
CA ALA A 358 1.23 38.00 -21.94
C ALA A 358 1.27 36.85 -22.95
N ASN A 359 0.34 35.92 -22.88
CA ASN A 359 -0.12 35.17 -24.04
C ASN A 359 -1.63 34.90 -23.87
N GLY A 360 -2.41 35.77 -24.50
CA GLY A 360 -3.86 35.67 -24.53
C GLY A 360 -4.29 34.47 -25.38
N VAL A 361 -4.91 33.51 -24.71
CA VAL A 361 -5.89 32.64 -25.33
C VAL A 361 -7.23 33.04 -24.73
N ALA A 362 -8.11 33.59 -25.54
CA ALA A 362 -9.45 33.98 -25.16
C ALA A 362 -10.25 32.72 -24.79
N ASP A 363 -10.63 32.60 -23.52
CA ASP A 363 -11.64 31.65 -23.08
C ASP A 363 -13.01 32.15 -23.58
N ALA A 364 -13.60 31.37 -24.46
CA ALA A 364 -14.99 31.57 -24.84
C ALA A 364 -15.86 31.15 -23.63
N ASP A 365 -16.56 32.13 -23.08
CA ASP A 365 -17.65 31.92 -22.14
C ASP A 365 -18.75 31.11 -22.84
N VAL A 366 -18.91 29.86 -22.47
CA VAL A 366 -20.10 29.07 -22.76
C VAL A 366 -20.96 29.10 -21.51
N ASP A 367 -21.83 30.10 -21.45
CA ASP A 367 -23.01 30.07 -20.60
C ASP A 367 -23.97 29.05 -21.26
N GLU A 368 -24.07 27.86 -20.70
CA GLU A 368 -25.19 26.94 -20.95
C GLU A 368 -26.07 26.95 -19.68
N ASP A 369 -26.94 27.95 -19.60
CA ASP A 369 -28.24 27.83 -18.96
C ASP A 369 -29.24 27.26 -19.99
N ASP A 370 -30.14 26.38 -19.51
CA ASP A 370 -31.34 25.84 -20.17
C ASP A 370 -31.17 24.57 -21.07
N GLU A 371 -31.45 23.40 -20.47
CA GLU A 371 -32.65 22.54 -20.60
C GLU A 371 -32.51 21.23 -19.82
#